data_542fbb7ca7f7bc9fecb0179222de1f3f
#
_entry.id   542fbb7ca7f7bc9fecb0179222de1f3f
#
_cell.length_a   1.000
_cell.length_b   1.000
_cell.length_c   1.000
_cell.angle_alpha   90.00
_cell.angle_beta   90.00
_cell.angle_gamma   90.00
#
_symmetry.space_group_name_H-M   'P 1'
#
loop_
_entity.id
_entity.type
_entity.pdbx_description
1 polymer ?
#
loop_
_entity_poly.entity_id
_entity_poly.type
_entity_poly.pdbx_seq_one_letter_code
_entity_poly.pdbx_strand_id
1 'polypeptide(L)'
;MISSQIIMYSPDDVLQKLNNSINHVKQNIQCYCSDPLRDFTRSRKWSVDTIIKFLVQLESKSMKSELCNFFSDFDALPSDSSLCQQRNKLLPEAVERVLYLFTRSFQYAETIKDYYLLAADGSDVNIAYDPNDRKTICNLGRSEYSQFHINALYDCLNHIYWNIHIDTATKKREPDALKDMMIEHIHPIKSIITADRGYAGYDLITCCNRNAQKFVFRVKDKNSNTSILQNCDLPNGEFDKRIHKTITRKQTNEVKRNKEKYVCLTNHTKFSYLDITEDFYDIEFRVVRFQLKDGSYECLITNLNEDEFTSDDLKRLYKLRWQIETSFRKLKYTIGLTNFHSRKRDFIKQEIFFRVIFYNLSSIISLNTKTRDKGKKHRLSFNFTLAVTNIRLYLRKILNENELIHRIKKYLIPIRSDRSYPRNVKPQSVKSFNNRAA
;
A
#
# COMPACT_ATOMS: atom_id res chain seq x y z
N MET A 1 8.08 8.13 -21.85
CA MET A 1 8.27 7.10 -20.83
C MET A 1 6.93 6.60 -20.27
N ILE A 2 6.04 7.46 -19.74
CA ILE A 2 4.71 7.04 -19.31
C ILE A 2 3.82 6.87 -20.53
N SER A 3 3.29 5.67 -20.74
CA SER A 3 2.25 5.36 -21.73
C SER A 3 0.89 5.40 -21.06
N SER A 4 -0.12 5.85 -21.77
CA SER A 4 -1.50 5.96 -21.27
C SER A 4 -2.43 5.41 -22.34
N GLN A 5 -3.05 4.29 -22.05
CA GLN A 5 -4.16 3.75 -22.85
C GLN A 5 -5.47 4.46 -22.50
N ILE A 6 -6.37 4.61 -23.45
CA ILE A 6 -7.68 5.22 -23.18
C ILE A 6 -8.63 4.10 -22.72
N ILE A 7 -8.58 3.79 -21.43
CA ILE A 7 -9.58 2.92 -20.79
C ILE A 7 -10.36 3.82 -19.84
N MET A 8 -11.64 4.02 -20.12
CA MET A 8 -12.52 4.85 -19.29
C MET A 8 -13.61 3.99 -18.69
N TYR A 9 -13.71 4.06 -17.36
CA TYR A 9 -14.82 3.47 -16.61
C TYR A 9 -15.71 4.60 -16.11
N SER A 10 -17.03 4.50 -16.33
CA SER A 10 -17.96 5.41 -15.70
C SER A 10 -18.05 5.18 -14.19
N PRO A 11 -18.49 6.14 -13.37
CA PRO A 11 -18.76 5.92 -11.96
C PRO A 11 -19.66 4.72 -11.69
N ASP A 12 -20.68 4.49 -12.51
CA ASP A 12 -21.57 3.33 -12.40
C ASP A 12 -20.86 2.01 -12.71
N ASP A 13 -19.97 1.96 -13.72
CA ASP A 13 -19.14 0.79 -14.00
C ASP A 13 -18.25 0.44 -12.80
N VAL A 14 -17.67 1.45 -12.17
CA VAL A 14 -16.81 1.26 -10.99
C VAL A 14 -17.61 0.68 -9.81
N LEU A 15 -18.82 1.20 -9.58
CA LEU A 15 -19.72 0.66 -8.54
C LEU A 15 -20.18 -0.76 -8.86
N GLN A 16 -20.47 -1.07 -10.13
CA GLN A 16 -20.85 -2.42 -10.54
C GLN A 16 -19.72 -3.42 -10.27
N LYS A 17 -18.45 -3.06 -10.56
CA LYS A 17 -17.30 -3.91 -10.27
C LYS A 17 -17.11 -4.13 -8.76
N LEU A 18 -17.33 -3.09 -7.92
CA LEU A 18 -17.35 -3.24 -6.48
C LEU A 18 -18.46 -4.18 -6.02
N ASN A 19 -19.67 -4.01 -6.53
CA ASN A 19 -20.81 -4.88 -6.22
C ASN A 19 -20.55 -6.34 -6.63
N ASN A 20 -19.92 -6.57 -7.79
CA ASN A 20 -19.54 -7.91 -8.24
C ASN A 20 -18.54 -8.56 -7.29
N SER A 21 -17.56 -7.78 -6.78
CA SER A 21 -16.59 -8.26 -5.80
C SER A 21 -17.25 -8.62 -4.46
N ILE A 22 -18.20 -7.82 -4.01
CA ILE A 22 -19.00 -8.09 -2.81
C ILE A 22 -19.87 -9.34 -3.00
N ASN A 23 -20.51 -9.49 -4.16
CA ASN A 23 -21.35 -10.66 -4.48
C ASN A 23 -20.54 -11.95 -4.52
N HIS A 24 -19.30 -11.91 -5.03
CA HIS A 24 -18.41 -13.07 -4.99
C HIS A 24 -18.14 -13.52 -3.54
N VAL A 25 -17.84 -12.61 -2.63
CA VAL A 25 -17.65 -12.93 -1.20
C VAL A 25 -18.94 -13.44 -0.57
N LYS A 26 -20.10 -12.83 -0.89
CA LYS A 26 -21.41 -13.25 -0.41
C LYS A 26 -21.73 -14.68 -0.84
N GLN A 27 -21.44 -15.05 -2.10
CA GLN A 27 -21.66 -16.41 -2.61
C GLN A 27 -20.79 -17.46 -1.95
N ASN A 28 -19.62 -17.05 -1.45
CA ASN A 28 -18.63 -17.91 -0.78
C ASN A 28 -18.52 -17.60 0.72
N ILE A 29 -19.59 -17.11 1.36
CA ILE A 29 -19.54 -16.56 2.72
C ILE A 29 -19.08 -17.57 3.76
N GLN A 30 -19.29 -18.87 3.53
CA GLN A 30 -18.83 -19.94 4.43
C GLN A 30 -17.31 -19.94 4.64
N CYS A 31 -16.53 -19.46 3.65
CA CYS A 31 -15.08 -19.30 3.77
C CYS A 31 -14.68 -18.04 4.56
N TYR A 32 -15.62 -17.13 4.83
CA TYR A 32 -15.34 -15.78 5.33
C TYR A 32 -16.18 -15.41 6.56
N CYS A 33 -16.81 -16.39 7.23
CA CYS A 33 -17.57 -16.17 8.45
C CYS A 33 -17.09 -17.07 9.59
N SER A 34 -17.42 -16.67 10.82
CA SER A 34 -16.92 -17.34 12.04
C SER A 34 -17.51 -18.73 12.24
N ASP A 35 -18.78 -18.94 11.86
CA ASP A 35 -19.47 -20.25 11.91
C ASP A 35 -20.13 -20.52 10.57
N PRO A 36 -19.50 -21.32 9.68
CA PRO A 36 -19.99 -21.61 8.35
C PRO A 36 -21.39 -22.25 8.29
N LEU A 37 -21.80 -22.94 9.36
CA LEU A 37 -23.09 -23.65 9.41
C LEU A 37 -24.24 -22.75 9.91
N ARG A 38 -23.94 -21.67 10.61
CA ARG A 38 -24.95 -20.84 11.29
C ARG A 38 -24.99 -19.39 10.81
N ASP A 39 -23.82 -18.87 10.40
CA ASP A 39 -23.72 -17.45 10.09
C ASP A 39 -24.27 -17.15 8.69
N PHE A 40 -25.00 -16.04 8.61
CA PHE A 40 -25.59 -15.54 7.36
C PHE A 40 -26.55 -16.52 6.64
N THR A 41 -27.01 -17.57 7.30
CA THR A 41 -27.97 -18.55 6.73
C THR A 41 -29.40 -18.03 6.66
N ARG A 42 -29.76 -17.01 7.47
CA ARG A 42 -31.09 -16.41 7.50
C ARG A 42 -31.07 -15.02 6.88
N SER A 43 -32.13 -14.68 6.13
CA SER A 43 -32.33 -13.31 5.64
C SER A 43 -32.58 -12.37 6.82
N ARG A 44 -31.74 -11.34 6.94
CA ARG A 44 -31.84 -10.29 7.96
C ARG A 44 -31.57 -8.93 7.32
N LYS A 45 -31.95 -7.85 8.01
CA LYS A 45 -31.69 -6.47 7.58
C LYS A 45 -30.19 -6.24 7.32
N TRP A 46 -29.32 -6.80 8.18
CA TRP A 46 -27.86 -6.84 7.99
C TRP A 46 -27.46 -8.12 7.25
N SER A 47 -27.58 -8.10 5.94
CA SER A 47 -26.97 -9.10 5.06
C SER A 47 -25.49 -8.80 4.83
N VAL A 48 -24.71 -9.74 4.30
CA VAL A 48 -23.29 -9.57 3.99
C VAL A 48 -23.04 -8.33 3.13
N ASP A 49 -23.80 -8.17 2.05
CA ASP A 49 -23.66 -7.04 1.13
C ASP A 49 -24.06 -5.71 1.77
N THR A 50 -25.12 -5.70 2.60
CA THR A 50 -25.53 -4.49 3.34
C THR A 50 -24.44 -4.05 4.33
N ILE A 51 -23.85 -5.01 5.07
CA ILE A 51 -22.74 -4.72 6.01
C ILE A 51 -21.56 -4.12 5.23
N ILE A 52 -21.12 -4.77 4.17
CA ILE A 52 -19.95 -4.31 3.43
C ILE A 52 -20.21 -2.94 2.78
N LYS A 53 -21.35 -2.73 2.15
CA LYS A 53 -21.74 -1.43 1.55
C LYS A 53 -21.82 -0.31 2.58
N PHE A 54 -22.37 -0.59 3.76
CA PHE A 54 -22.40 0.37 4.88
C PHE A 54 -20.98 0.74 5.33
N LEU A 55 -20.15 -0.26 5.59
CA LEU A 55 -18.80 -0.05 6.12
C LEU A 55 -17.85 0.64 5.13
N VAL A 56 -18.01 0.41 3.82
CA VAL A 56 -17.26 1.15 2.78
C VAL A 56 -17.60 2.65 2.80
N GLN A 57 -18.83 3.02 3.19
CA GLN A 57 -19.28 4.41 3.24
C GLN A 57 -18.98 5.11 4.57
N LEU A 58 -18.46 4.42 5.58
CA LEU A 58 -18.15 5.02 6.89
C LEU A 58 -17.26 6.25 6.75
N GLU A 59 -17.64 7.29 7.45
CA GLU A 59 -16.87 8.52 7.63
C GLU A 59 -16.12 8.50 8.98
N SER A 60 -16.11 9.63 9.65
CA SER A 60 -15.53 9.79 11.00
C SER A 60 -16.56 10.38 11.96
N LYS A 61 -17.83 10.08 11.76
CA LYS A 61 -18.97 10.50 12.56
C LYS A 61 -19.28 9.46 13.65
N SER A 62 -20.22 9.75 14.54
CA SER A 62 -20.72 8.73 15.47
C SER A 62 -21.47 7.63 14.71
N MET A 63 -21.52 6.41 15.25
CA MET A 63 -22.18 5.28 14.60
C MET A 63 -23.65 5.59 14.28
N LYS A 64 -24.35 6.25 15.19
CA LYS A 64 -25.74 6.68 14.97
C LYS A 64 -25.88 7.59 13.74
N SER A 65 -25.00 8.59 13.61
CA SER A 65 -24.99 9.49 12.44
C SER A 65 -24.65 8.73 11.14
N GLU A 66 -23.76 7.74 11.20
CA GLU A 66 -23.43 6.91 10.03
C GLU A 66 -24.63 6.07 9.58
N LEU A 67 -25.38 5.48 10.54
CA LEU A 67 -26.61 4.74 10.24
C LEU A 67 -27.67 5.64 9.61
N CYS A 68 -27.89 6.83 10.15
CA CYS A 68 -28.81 7.81 9.58
C CYS A 68 -28.41 8.25 8.16
N ASN A 69 -27.11 8.35 7.89
CA ASN A 69 -26.62 8.70 6.54
C ASN A 69 -26.79 7.58 5.51
N PHE A 70 -26.80 6.32 5.95
CA PHE A 70 -26.88 5.18 5.07
C PHE A 70 -28.34 4.70 4.80
N PHE A 71 -29.17 4.73 5.83
CA PHE A 71 -30.59 4.34 5.73
C PHE A 71 -31.44 5.59 5.58
N SER A 72 -32.31 5.60 4.58
CA SER A 72 -33.23 6.71 4.31
C SER A 72 -34.46 6.69 5.23
N ASP A 73 -34.80 5.52 5.77
CA ASP A 73 -35.97 5.33 6.63
C ASP A 73 -35.56 5.42 8.10
N PHE A 74 -35.90 6.54 8.75
CA PHE A 74 -35.60 6.83 10.14
C PHE A 74 -36.35 5.96 11.15
N ASP A 75 -37.58 5.58 10.82
CA ASP A 75 -38.42 4.79 11.73
C ASP A 75 -37.99 3.32 11.76
N ALA A 76 -37.30 2.87 10.72
CA ALA A 76 -36.79 1.51 10.61
C ALA A 76 -35.25 1.40 10.74
N LEU A 77 -34.58 2.33 11.41
CA LEU A 77 -33.14 2.26 11.63
C LEU A 77 -32.76 1.01 12.43
N PRO A 78 -31.77 0.22 11.98
CA PRO A 78 -31.23 -0.87 12.79
C PRO A 78 -30.46 -0.33 13.98
N SER A 79 -30.45 -1.07 15.09
CA SER A 79 -29.64 -0.70 16.26
C SER A 79 -28.15 -0.96 16.02
N ASP A 80 -27.28 -0.18 16.69
CA ASP A 80 -25.84 -0.35 16.69
C ASP A 80 -25.45 -1.76 17.18
N SER A 81 -26.18 -2.28 18.18
CA SER A 81 -25.99 -3.64 18.69
C SER A 81 -26.25 -4.70 17.61
N SER A 82 -27.31 -4.53 16.80
CA SER A 82 -27.61 -5.47 15.72
C SER A 82 -26.53 -5.47 14.63
N LEU A 83 -25.97 -4.31 14.30
CA LEU A 83 -24.82 -4.21 13.42
C LEU A 83 -23.61 -4.94 13.99
N CYS A 84 -23.25 -4.64 15.24
CA CYS A 84 -22.10 -5.27 15.92
C CYS A 84 -22.22 -6.80 15.96
N GLN A 85 -23.41 -7.34 16.26
CA GLN A 85 -23.66 -8.78 16.30
C GLN A 85 -23.48 -9.42 14.92
N GLN A 86 -23.99 -8.82 13.85
CA GLN A 86 -23.85 -9.39 12.50
C GLN A 86 -22.43 -9.17 11.93
N ARG A 87 -21.84 -7.99 12.17
CA ARG A 87 -20.46 -7.69 11.76
C ARG A 87 -19.43 -8.63 12.42
N ASN A 88 -19.71 -9.06 13.68
CA ASN A 88 -18.83 -9.99 14.40
C ASN A 88 -18.72 -11.37 13.75
N LYS A 89 -19.68 -11.73 12.92
CA LYS A 89 -19.69 -12.98 12.16
C LYS A 89 -18.80 -12.93 10.92
N LEU A 90 -18.55 -11.73 10.39
CA LEU A 90 -17.75 -11.52 9.20
C LEU A 90 -16.27 -11.45 9.57
N LEU A 91 -15.44 -12.30 8.97
CA LEU A 91 -13.99 -12.29 9.16
C LEU A 91 -13.35 -11.10 8.41
N PRO A 92 -12.22 -10.53 8.89
CA PRO A 92 -11.48 -9.49 8.17
C PRO A 92 -11.08 -9.90 6.76
N GLU A 93 -10.78 -11.17 6.53
CA GLU A 93 -10.40 -11.78 5.25
C GLU A 93 -11.49 -11.66 4.18
N ALA A 94 -12.77 -11.55 4.60
CA ALA A 94 -13.88 -11.25 3.69
C ALA A 94 -13.67 -9.90 3.00
N VAL A 95 -13.27 -8.89 3.75
CA VAL A 95 -13.08 -7.52 3.26
C VAL A 95 -11.79 -7.41 2.47
N GLU A 96 -10.75 -8.08 2.92
CA GLU A 96 -9.48 -8.21 2.19
C GLU A 96 -9.74 -8.82 0.81
N ARG A 97 -10.56 -9.89 0.74
CA ARG A 97 -10.93 -10.51 -0.53
C ARG A 97 -11.72 -9.56 -1.45
N VAL A 98 -12.62 -8.75 -0.90
CA VAL A 98 -13.30 -7.69 -1.68
C VAL A 98 -12.30 -6.70 -2.25
N LEU A 99 -11.34 -6.20 -1.44
CA LEU A 99 -10.28 -5.32 -1.90
C LEU A 99 -9.49 -5.94 -3.05
N TYR A 100 -9.07 -7.19 -2.89
CA TYR A 100 -8.31 -7.95 -3.88
C TYR A 100 -9.06 -8.05 -5.22
N LEU A 101 -10.31 -8.51 -5.20
CA LEU A 101 -11.13 -8.70 -6.39
C LEU A 101 -11.48 -7.36 -7.05
N PHE A 102 -11.85 -6.36 -6.27
CA PHE A 102 -12.19 -5.04 -6.77
C PHE A 102 -11.01 -4.40 -7.48
N THR A 103 -9.84 -4.35 -6.83
CA THR A 103 -8.64 -3.74 -7.40
C THR A 103 -8.23 -4.41 -8.72
N ARG A 104 -8.36 -5.73 -8.83
CA ARG A 104 -7.95 -6.49 -10.03
C ARG A 104 -9.02 -6.59 -11.12
N SER A 105 -10.21 -6.06 -10.88
CA SER A 105 -11.28 -6.03 -11.89
C SER A 105 -11.09 -4.97 -12.97
N PHE A 106 -10.06 -4.12 -12.87
CA PHE A 106 -9.76 -3.04 -13.80
C PHE A 106 -8.51 -3.31 -14.62
N GLN A 107 -8.53 -2.80 -15.84
CA GLN A 107 -7.31 -2.54 -16.61
C GLN A 107 -6.88 -1.10 -16.33
N TYR A 108 -5.68 -0.91 -15.80
CA TYR A 108 -5.19 0.41 -15.47
C TYR A 108 -4.41 1.01 -16.65
N ALA A 109 -4.69 2.27 -16.90
CA ALA A 109 -4.29 2.94 -18.13
C ALA A 109 -2.83 3.41 -18.14
N GLU A 110 -2.26 3.72 -16.98
CA GLU A 110 -0.92 4.35 -16.93
C GLU A 110 0.16 3.32 -16.56
N THR A 111 1.15 3.17 -17.46
CA THR A 111 2.31 2.30 -17.30
C THR A 111 3.59 3.03 -17.71
N ILE A 112 4.75 2.49 -17.34
CA ILE A 112 6.07 2.93 -17.79
C ILE A 112 6.68 1.78 -18.57
N LYS A 113 6.82 1.94 -19.90
CA LYS A 113 7.34 0.86 -20.79
C LYS A 113 6.62 -0.47 -20.52
N ASP A 114 5.29 -0.42 -20.40
CA ASP A 114 4.38 -1.52 -20.08
C ASP A 114 4.51 -2.13 -18.67
N TYR A 115 5.27 -1.51 -17.78
CA TYR A 115 5.33 -1.90 -16.38
C TYR A 115 4.42 -1.03 -15.51
N TYR A 116 3.68 -1.65 -14.60
CA TYR A 116 3.08 -0.95 -13.46
C TYR A 116 4.20 -0.55 -12.48
N LEU A 117 4.11 0.63 -11.89
CA LEU A 117 5.08 1.12 -10.91
C LEU A 117 4.51 1.02 -9.50
N LEU A 118 4.93 0.01 -8.77
CA LEU A 118 4.44 -0.27 -7.42
C LEU A 118 5.45 0.20 -6.38
N ALA A 119 5.03 1.08 -5.47
CA ALA A 119 5.84 1.46 -4.31
C ALA A 119 5.48 0.59 -3.11
N ALA A 120 6.50 0.07 -2.41
CA ALA A 120 6.35 -0.59 -1.13
C ALA A 120 6.78 0.34 0.01
N ASP A 121 5.94 0.45 1.04
CA ASP A 121 6.23 1.24 2.25
C ASP A 121 5.31 0.82 3.40
N GLY A 122 5.70 1.14 4.63
CA GLY A 122 4.94 0.86 5.83
C GLY A 122 4.38 2.11 6.50
N SER A 123 3.29 1.97 7.26
CA SER A 123 2.72 3.07 8.04
C SER A 123 2.01 2.58 9.29
N ASP A 124 2.35 3.19 10.44
CA ASP A 124 1.72 2.86 11.71
C ASP A 124 0.34 3.50 11.85
N VAL A 125 -0.58 2.76 12.47
CA VAL A 125 -1.94 3.20 12.81
C VAL A 125 -2.20 2.91 14.28
N ASN A 126 -2.50 3.95 15.05
CA ASN A 126 -2.87 3.82 16.47
C ASN A 126 -4.23 3.13 16.58
N ILE A 127 -4.30 2.14 17.46
CA ILE A 127 -5.50 1.37 17.76
C ILE A 127 -5.82 1.45 19.25
N ALA A 128 -6.98 0.97 19.67
CA ALA A 128 -7.35 0.95 21.08
C ALA A 128 -6.29 0.21 21.91
N TYR A 129 -5.86 0.84 23.00
CA TYR A 129 -4.93 0.21 23.94
C TYR A 129 -5.60 -0.99 24.61
N ASP A 130 -4.88 -2.11 24.64
CA ASP A 130 -5.27 -3.32 25.36
C ASP A 130 -4.02 -3.91 26.02
N PRO A 131 -3.93 -3.91 27.36
CA PRO A 131 -2.78 -4.41 28.09
C PRO A 131 -2.57 -5.92 27.94
N ASN A 132 -3.59 -6.67 27.51
CA ASN A 132 -3.51 -8.11 27.30
C ASN A 132 -2.97 -8.46 25.90
N ASP A 133 -3.00 -7.54 24.94
CA ASP A 133 -2.52 -7.74 23.58
C ASP A 133 -1.08 -7.22 23.39
N ARG A 134 -0.14 -7.92 24.04
CA ARG A 134 1.28 -7.54 24.02
C ARG A 134 1.89 -7.42 22.63
N LYS A 135 1.32 -8.07 21.62
CA LYS A 135 1.81 -8.00 20.23
C LYS A 135 1.60 -6.65 19.58
N THR A 136 0.63 -5.88 20.06
CA THR A 136 0.33 -4.53 19.53
C THR A 136 0.92 -3.40 20.36
N ILE A 137 1.49 -3.69 21.54
CA ILE A 137 1.97 -2.67 22.48
C ILE A 137 3.32 -2.08 21.99
N CYS A 138 3.36 -0.78 21.94
CA CYS A 138 4.54 0.05 21.74
C CYS A 138 4.80 0.90 22.99
N ASN A 139 6.08 1.15 23.30
CA ASN A 139 6.49 1.99 24.41
C ASN A 139 7.11 3.28 23.90
N LEU A 140 6.67 4.42 24.41
CA LEU A 140 7.31 5.71 24.22
C LEU A 140 7.60 6.35 25.58
N GLY A 141 8.81 6.15 26.08
CA GLY A 141 9.19 6.57 27.42
C GLY A 141 8.37 5.85 28.50
N ARG A 142 7.51 6.61 29.23
CA ARG A 142 6.66 6.06 30.29
C ARG A 142 5.24 5.70 29.83
N SER A 143 4.90 5.92 28.56
CA SER A 143 3.53 5.72 28.06
C SER A 143 3.48 4.53 27.12
N GLU A 144 2.55 3.62 27.37
CA GLU A 144 2.21 2.50 26.48
C GLU A 144 1.03 2.88 25.59
N TYR A 145 1.07 2.39 24.35
CA TYR A 145 -0.01 2.55 23.38
C TYR A 145 -0.01 1.35 22.43
N SER A 146 -1.10 1.12 21.71
CA SER A 146 -1.19 0.00 20.77
C SER A 146 -1.24 0.48 19.33
N GLN A 147 -0.55 -0.25 18.43
CA GLN A 147 -0.52 0.03 17.00
C GLN A 147 -0.66 -1.24 16.17
N PHE A 148 -1.27 -1.06 15.00
CA PHE A 148 -1.03 -1.91 13.83
C PHE A 148 -0.02 -1.23 12.91
N HIS A 149 0.74 -2.06 12.19
CA HIS A 149 1.61 -1.65 11.11
C HIS A 149 1.01 -2.10 9.77
N ILE A 150 0.72 -1.15 8.89
CA ILE A 150 0.17 -1.42 7.56
C ILE A 150 1.32 -1.39 6.57
N ASN A 151 1.65 -2.54 5.99
CA ASN A 151 2.51 -2.64 4.83
C ASN A 151 1.64 -2.51 3.59
N ALA A 152 2.05 -1.69 2.64
CA ALA A 152 1.28 -1.45 1.44
C ALA A 152 2.12 -1.56 0.16
N LEU A 153 1.47 -2.05 -0.88
CA LEU A 153 1.94 -2.02 -2.25
C LEU A 153 1.02 -1.08 -3.03
N TYR A 154 1.56 0.04 -3.51
CA TYR A 154 0.82 1.16 -4.07
C TYR A 154 1.24 1.45 -5.51
N ASP A 155 0.30 1.45 -6.44
CA ASP A 155 0.54 1.87 -7.82
C ASP A 155 0.68 3.39 -7.89
N CYS A 156 1.89 3.85 -8.16
CA CYS A 156 2.26 5.26 -8.19
C CYS A 156 1.65 6.02 -9.36
N LEU A 157 1.30 5.35 -10.45
CA LEU A 157 0.78 5.97 -11.66
C LEU A 157 -0.75 6.03 -11.63
N ASN A 158 -1.36 4.93 -11.21
CA ASN A 158 -2.82 4.79 -11.15
C ASN A 158 -3.41 5.17 -9.79
N HIS A 159 -2.57 5.59 -8.84
CA HIS A 159 -2.95 6.09 -7.51
C HIS A 159 -3.89 5.16 -6.73
N ILE A 160 -3.60 3.86 -6.72
CA ILE A 160 -4.38 2.86 -5.99
C ILE A 160 -3.49 2.01 -5.09
N TYR A 161 -4.04 1.54 -3.98
CA TYR A 161 -3.45 0.48 -3.19
C TYR A 161 -3.66 -0.86 -3.90
N TRP A 162 -2.57 -1.45 -4.36
CA TRP A 162 -2.60 -2.76 -5.04
C TRP A 162 -2.83 -3.90 -4.05
N ASN A 163 -2.16 -3.81 -2.92
CA ASN A 163 -2.31 -4.73 -1.80
C ASN A 163 -1.94 -4.04 -0.48
N ILE A 164 -2.45 -4.55 0.63
CA ILE A 164 -2.03 -4.20 1.99
C ILE A 164 -1.92 -5.45 2.85
N HIS A 165 -0.95 -5.45 3.77
CA HIS A 165 -0.79 -6.46 4.80
C HIS A 165 -0.77 -5.78 6.17
N ILE A 166 -1.55 -6.29 7.15
CA ILE A 166 -1.69 -5.68 8.47
C ILE A 166 -0.94 -6.51 9.50
N ASP A 167 0.16 -5.96 10.00
CA ASP A 167 0.96 -6.54 11.07
C ASP A 167 0.68 -5.92 12.43
N THR A 168 1.10 -6.63 13.48
CA THR A 168 1.16 -6.06 14.85
C THR A 168 2.47 -5.28 15.02
N ALA A 169 2.49 -4.34 15.98
CA ALA A 169 3.65 -3.48 16.22
C ALA A 169 4.97 -4.24 16.48
N THR A 170 4.91 -5.43 17.07
CA THR A 170 6.09 -6.28 17.35
C THR A 170 6.58 -7.07 16.13
N LYS A 171 5.79 -7.14 15.06
CA LYS A 171 6.11 -7.87 13.82
C LYS A 171 6.46 -6.96 12.65
N LYS A 172 6.97 -5.75 12.89
CA LYS A 172 7.37 -4.82 11.82
C LYS A 172 8.52 -5.40 10.99
N ARG A 173 8.18 -6.25 10.03
CA ARG A 173 9.12 -6.83 9.07
C ARG A 173 8.68 -6.50 7.65
N GLU A 174 8.81 -5.23 7.27
CA GLU A 174 8.39 -4.72 5.97
C GLU A 174 8.91 -5.55 4.77
N PRO A 175 10.21 -6.00 4.73
CA PRO A 175 10.66 -6.85 3.64
C PRO A 175 9.97 -8.22 3.60
N ASP A 176 9.59 -8.81 4.74
CA ASP A 176 8.86 -10.08 4.78
C ASP A 176 7.42 -9.90 4.31
N ALA A 177 6.74 -8.85 4.79
CA ALA A 177 5.40 -8.51 4.32
C ALA A 177 5.36 -8.25 2.81
N LEU A 178 6.40 -7.60 2.26
CA LEU A 178 6.52 -7.43 0.81
C LEU A 178 6.66 -8.78 0.08
N LYS A 179 7.47 -9.71 0.61
CA LYS A 179 7.59 -11.06 0.01
C LYS A 179 6.25 -11.79 0.04
N ASP A 180 5.52 -11.75 1.15
CA ASP A 180 4.21 -12.37 1.28
C ASP A 180 3.24 -11.76 0.26
N MET A 181 3.17 -10.43 0.15
CA MET A 181 2.36 -9.74 -0.85
C MET A 181 2.77 -10.10 -2.30
N MET A 182 4.05 -10.35 -2.57
CA MET A 182 4.54 -10.79 -3.89
C MET A 182 4.11 -12.21 -4.22
N ILE A 183 4.19 -13.13 -3.26
CA ILE A 183 3.92 -14.56 -3.47
C ILE A 183 2.41 -14.82 -3.52
N GLU A 184 1.65 -14.24 -2.60
CA GLU A 184 0.23 -14.54 -2.42
C GLU A 184 -0.67 -13.75 -3.38
N HIS A 185 -0.27 -12.54 -3.78
CA HIS A 185 -1.18 -11.57 -4.35
C HIS A 185 -0.73 -10.90 -5.65
N ILE A 186 0.49 -11.11 -6.10
CA ILE A 186 0.89 -10.59 -7.39
C ILE A 186 0.47 -11.57 -8.48
N HIS A 187 -0.65 -11.26 -9.13
CA HIS A 187 -0.90 -11.77 -10.47
C HIS A 187 0.33 -11.49 -11.35
N PRO A 188 0.58 -12.29 -12.39
CA PRO A 188 1.70 -12.10 -13.32
C PRO A 188 1.48 -10.81 -14.14
N ILE A 189 1.47 -9.68 -13.46
CA ILE A 189 1.50 -8.37 -14.09
C ILE A 189 2.94 -7.92 -14.21
N LYS A 190 3.24 -7.35 -15.36
CA LYS A 190 4.54 -6.72 -15.62
C LYS A 190 4.68 -5.49 -14.72
N SER A 191 5.43 -5.59 -13.63
CA SER A 191 5.57 -4.53 -12.64
C SER A 191 7.01 -4.30 -12.19
N ILE A 192 7.29 -3.07 -11.75
CA ILE A 192 8.54 -2.67 -11.09
C ILE A 192 8.19 -2.27 -9.66
N ILE A 193 8.80 -2.92 -8.66
CA ILE A 193 8.62 -2.56 -7.25
C ILE A 193 9.71 -1.56 -6.86
N THR A 194 9.31 -0.43 -6.28
CA THR A 194 10.20 0.56 -5.70
C THR A 194 10.06 0.58 -4.18
N ALA A 195 11.18 0.61 -3.46
CA ALA A 195 11.17 0.65 -2.00
C ALA A 195 12.36 1.46 -1.45
N ASP A 196 12.25 1.86 -0.20
CA ASP A 196 13.31 2.60 0.48
C ASP A 196 14.45 1.68 0.96
N ARG A 197 15.45 2.24 1.63
CA ARG A 197 16.63 1.54 2.11
C ARG A 197 16.36 0.45 3.16
N GLY A 198 15.20 0.47 3.80
CA GLY A 198 14.77 -0.54 4.77
C GLY A 198 14.51 -1.91 4.13
N TYR A 199 14.20 -1.91 2.85
CA TYR A 199 13.90 -3.12 2.08
C TYR A 199 15.13 -3.77 1.43
N ALA A 200 16.24 -3.07 1.33
CA ALA A 200 17.41 -3.53 0.61
C ALA A 200 18.20 -4.60 1.38
N GLY A 201 17.82 -5.86 1.18
CA GLY A 201 18.48 -7.03 1.74
C GLY A 201 18.66 -8.13 0.69
N TYR A 202 19.72 -8.95 0.82
CA TYR A 202 20.01 -10.04 -0.12
C TYR A 202 18.84 -11.02 -0.27
N ASP A 203 18.11 -11.30 0.81
CA ASP A 203 16.97 -12.23 0.83
C ASP A 203 15.82 -11.72 -0.06
N LEU A 204 15.48 -10.41 0.00
CA LEU A 204 14.45 -9.82 -0.84
C LEU A 204 14.90 -9.67 -2.30
N ILE A 205 16.16 -9.29 -2.55
CA ILE A 205 16.73 -9.23 -3.91
C ILE A 205 16.65 -10.60 -4.57
N THR A 206 17.03 -11.64 -3.85
CA THR A 206 16.95 -13.03 -4.34
C THR A 206 15.51 -13.45 -4.59
N CYS A 207 14.58 -13.07 -3.72
CA CYS A 207 13.15 -13.30 -3.92
C CYS A 207 12.66 -12.66 -5.21
N CYS A 208 13.02 -11.40 -5.46
CA CYS A 208 12.67 -10.69 -6.69
C CYS A 208 13.25 -11.39 -7.93
N ASN A 209 14.52 -11.76 -7.89
CA ASN A 209 15.18 -12.41 -9.03
C ASN A 209 14.57 -13.77 -9.36
N ARG A 210 14.30 -14.60 -8.34
CA ARG A 210 13.67 -15.94 -8.52
C ARG A 210 12.24 -15.84 -9.09
N ASN A 211 11.51 -14.81 -8.71
CA ASN A 211 10.14 -14.61 -9.20
C ASN A 211 10.06 -13.73 -10.46
N ALA A 212 11.19 -13.45 -11.12
CA ALA A 212 11.28 -12.54 -12.27
C ALA A 212 10.67 -11.15 -12.01
N GLN A 213 10.53 -10.76 -10.74
CA GLN A 213 10.00 -9.47 -10.31
C GLN A 213 11.05 -8.38 -10.51
N LYS A 214 10.70 -7.32 -11.25
CA LYS A 214 11.57 -6.16 -11.41
C LYS A 214 11.49 -5.25 -10.20
N PHE A 215 12.65 -4.67 -9.81
CA PHE A 215 12.72 -3.79 -8.65
C PHE A 215 13.67 -2.62 -8.84
N VAL A 216 13.48 -1.56 -8.07
CA VAL A 216 14.40 -0.43 -7.86
C VAL A 216 14.37 -0.08 -6.38
N PHE A 217 15.38 -0.47 -5.63
CA PHE A 217 15.48 -0.21 -4.19
C PHE A 217 16.58 0.80 -3.90
N ARG A 218 16.31 1.73 -2.99
CA ARG A 218 17.34 2.59 -2.45
C ARG A 218 18.21 1.82 -1.47
N VAL A 219 19.52 2.09 -1.49
CA VAL A 219 20.48 1.53 -0.54
C VAL A 219 21.26 2.64 0.14
N LYS A 220 21.92 2.31 1.26
CA LYS A 220 22.91 3.21 1.86
C LYS A 220 24.08 3.37 0.91
N ASP A 221 24.69 4.57 0.90
CA ASP A 221 25.87 4.82 0.07
C ASP A 221 26.99 3.81 0.36
N LYS A 222 27.83 3.55 -0.64
CA LYS A 222 28.97 2.63 -0.55
C LYS A 222 29.90 2.89 0.63
N ASN A 223 30.01 4.16 1.05
CA ASN A 223 30.84 4.59 2.16
C ASN A 223 30.22 4.31 3.55
N SER A 224 29.01 3.79 3.63
CA SER A 224 28.37 3.45 4.89
C SER A 224 28.77 2.04 5.36
N ASN A 225 29.21 1.91 6.60
CA ASN A 225 29.62 0.63 7.20
C ASN A 225 28.50 -0.43 7.27
N THR A 226 27.27 -0.03 7.04
CA THR A 226 26.09 -0.93 7.03
C THR A 226 25.43 -1.01 5.67
N SER A 227 26.16 -0.65 4.60
CA SER A 227 25.65 -0.76 3.23
C SER A 227 25.82 -2.17 2.70
N ILE A 228 24.84 -2.63 1.91
CA ILE A 228 24.96 -3.84 1.08
C ILE A 228 26.09 -3.72 0.04
N LEU A 229 26.53 -2.47 -0.24
CA LEU A 229 27.60 -2.15 -1.19
C LEU A 229 28.99 -2.16 -0.52
N GLN A 230 29.07 -2.47 0.76
CA GLN A 230 30.36 -2.58 1.44
C GLN A 230 31.23 -3.67 0.80
N ASN A 231 32.53 -3.40 0.68
CA ASN A 231 33.50 -4.30 0.02
C ASN A 231 33.15 -4.60 -1.46
N CYS A 232 32.46 -3.70 -2.13
CA CYS A 232 32.35 -3.71 -3.59
C CYS A 232 33.39 -2.75 -4.16
N ASP A 233 34.10 -3.18 -5.22
CA ASP A 233 34.98 -2.28 -5.98
C ASP A 233 34.15 -1.31 -6.82
N LEU A 234 33.88 -0.14 -6.25
CA LEU A 234 33.00 0.88 -6.82
C LEU A 234 33.70 2.24 -6.89
N PRO A 235 33.57 3.00 -8.00
CA PRO A 235 34.14 4.33 -8.15
C PRO A 235 33.66 5.33 -7.09
N ASN A 236 34.40 6.43 -6.91
CA ASN A 236 34.04 7.46 -5.93
C ASN A 236 32.99 8.46 -6.42
N GLY A 237 32.85 8.66 -7.73
CA GLY A 237 31.88 9.57 -8.33
C GLY A 237 30.52 8.91 -8.59
N GLU A 238 29.83 9.40 -9.62
CA GLU A 238 28.66 8.77 -10.20
C GLU A 238 29.07 7.53 -10.98
N PHE A 239 28.27 6.48 -10.93
CA PHE A 239 28.52 5.26 -11.69
C PHE A 239 27.24 4.47 -11.92
N ASP A 240 27.34 3.55 -12.87
CA ASP A 240 26.33 2.55 -13.22
C ASP A 240 27.06 1.25 -13.47
N LYS A 241 26.96 0.28 -12.56
CA LYS A 241 27.73 -0.97 -12.62
C LYS A 241 26.91 -2.19 -12.19
N ARG A 242 27.18 -3.34 -12.78
CA ARG A 242 26.68 -4.63 -12.30
C ARG A 242 27.62 -5.20 -11.25
N ILE A 243 27.04 -5.76 -10.22
CA ILE A 243 27.72 -6.38 -9.09
C ILE A 243 27.36 -7.86 -9.04
N HIS A 244 28.36 -8.70 -8.97
CA HIS A 244 28.25 -10.12 -8.73
C HIS A 244 28.80 -10.45 -7.36
N LYS A 245 28.07 -11.16 -6.54
CA LYS A 245 28.46 -11.60 -5.21
C LYS A 245 28.07 -13.05 -5.00
N THR A 246 28.88 -13.77 -4.22
CA THR A 246 28.56 -15.11 -3.76
C THR A 246 28.24 -15.06 -2.26
N ILE A 247 27.01 -15.39 -1.91
CA ILE A 247 26.52 -15.40 -0.53
C ILE A 247 26.85 -16.76 0.09
N THR A 248 27.37 -16.77 1.32
CA THR A 248 27.70 -18.00 2.05
C THR A 248 27.63 -17.80 3.57
N ARG A 249 27.46 -18.88 4.32
CA ARG A 249 27.63 -18.91 5.78
C ARG A 249 28.98 -19.50 6.19
N LYS A 250 29.75 -20.03 5.25
CA LYS A 250 31.10 -20.59 5.50
C LYS A 250 32.06 -19.44 5.83
N GLN A 251 32.93 -19.70 6.83
CA GLN A 251 33.93 -18.74 7.29
C GLN A 251 35.36 -19.26 7.02
N THR A 252 35.58 -19.78 5.82
CA THR A 252 36.91 -20.23 5.40
C THR A 252 37.87 -19.03 5.24
N ASN A 253 39.18 -19.32 5.26
CA ASN A 253 40.23 -18.32 5.04
C ASN A 253 40.08 -17.67 3.66
N GLU A 254 39.65 -18.40 2.64
CA GLU A 254 39.39 -17.90 1.32
C GLU A 254 38.25 -16.88 1.33
N VAL A 255 37.11 -17.20 1.94
CA VAL A 255 35.93 -16.30 2.08
C VAL A 255 36.32 -15.00 2.82
N LYS A 256 37.09 -15.13 3.90
CA LYS A 256 37.52 -13.98 4.70
C LYS A 256 38.48 -13.05 3.96
N ARG A 257 39.33 -13.59 3.08
CA ARG A 257 40.31 -12.82 2.27
C ARG A 257 39.64 -12.13 1.05
N ASN A 258 38.64 -12.77 0.45
CA ASN A 258 38.01 -12.30 -0.79
C ASN A 258 36.63 -11.67 -0.55
N LYS A 259 36.58 -10.61 0.32
CA LYS A 259 35.35 -9.87 0.66
C LYS A 259 34.68 -9.17 -0.53
N GLU A 260 35.45 -8.95 -1.60
CA GLU A 260 34.88 -8.40 -2.86
C GLU A 260 33.99 -9.41 -3.57
N LYS A 261 34.33 -10.68 -3.53
CA LYS A 261 33.55 -11.77 -4.13
C LYS A 261 32.49 -12.31 -3.19
N TYR A 262 32.84 -12.54 -1.92
CA TYR A 262 32.00 -13.25 -0.98
C TYR A 262 31.29 -12.33 0.02
N VAL A 263 30.03 -12.65 0.30
CA VAL A 263 29.26 -12.10 1.41
C VAL A 263 29.05 -13.19 2.44
N CYS A 264 29.75 -13.06 3.58
CA CYS A 264 29.60 -14.00 4.70
C CYS A 264 28.44 -13.57 5.59
N LEU A 265 27.34 -14.32 5.60
CA LEU A 265 26.19 -14.07 6.45
C LEU A 265 26.40 -14.70 7.83
N THR A 266 25.98 -13.98 8.87
CA THR A 266 25.88 -14.55 10.23
C THR A 266 24.71 -15.52 10.31
N ASN A 267 24.72 -16.42 11.30
CA ASN A 267 23.63 -17.38 11.52
C ASN A 267 22.28 -16.69 11.82
N HIS A 268 22.30 -15.45 12.32
CA HIS A 268 21.10 -14.68 12.62
C HIS A 268 20.58 -13.89 11.43
N THR A 269 21.37 -13.75 10.34
CA THR A 269 20.93 -13.04 9.15
C THR A 269 19.96 -13.91 8.37
N LYS A 270 18.73 -13.43 8.18
CA LYS A 270 17.73 -14.15 7.39
C LYS A 270 18.17 -14.20 5.92
N PHE A 271 18.29 -15.40 5.41
CA PHE A 271 18.48 -15.69 3.99
C PHE A 271 17.95 -17.10 3.72
N SER A 272 16.84 -17.16 3.01
CA SER A 272 16.00 -18.36 2.86
C SER A 272 16.43 -19.26 1.69
N TYR A 273 17.53 -18.91 1.00
CA TYR A 273 17.93 -19.56 -0.26
C TYR A 273 19.28 -20.30 -0.19
N LEU A 274 19.91 -20.33 0.99
CA LEU A 274 20.99 -21.27 1.26
C LEU A 274 20.37 -22.50 1.90
N ASP A 275 20.40 -23.61 1.17
CA ASP A 275 19.96 -24.92 1.62
C ASP A 275 21.07 -25.60 2.44
N ILE A 276 20.73 -26.70 3.13
CA ILE A 276 21.68 -27.58 3.86
C ILE A 276 22.74 -28.17 2.88
N THR A 277 22.37 -28.30 1.62
CA THR A 277 23.21 -28.83 0.54
C THR A 277 23.96 -27.77 -0.26
N GLU A 278 23.52 -26.50 -0.22
CA GLU A 278 24.14 -25.39 -0.99
C GLU A 278 24.86 -24.43 -0.04
N ASP A 279 26.18 -24.50 -0.05
CA ASP A 279 27.03 -23.63 0.76
C ASP A 279 27.20 -22.22 0.21
N PHE A 280 26.91 -22.04 -1.08
CA PHE A 280 27.15 -20.82 -1.84
C PHE A 280 25.96 -20.50 -2.73
N TYR A 281 25.59 -19.21 -2.78
CA TYR A 281 24.53 -18.70 -3.64
C TYR A 281 25.00 -17.45 -4.40
N ASP A 282 24.99 -17.51 -5.72
CA ASP A 282 25.40 -16.38 -6.55
C ASP A 282 24.25 -15.41 -6.74
N ILE A 283 24.51 -14.13 -6.52
CA ILE A 283 23.55 -13.04 -6.70
C ILE A 283 24.14 -11.94 -7.59
N GLU A 284 23.30 -11.42 -8.47
CA GLU A 284 23.62 -10.32 -9.34
C GLU A 284 22.60 -9.21 -9.20
N PHE A 285 23.07 -7.95 -9.20
CA PHE A 285 22.24 -6.75 -9.29
C PHE A 285 23.04 -5.57 -9.86
N ARG A 286 22.34 -4.64 -10.49
CA ARG A 286 22.89 -3.39 -11.00
C ARG A 286 22.83 -2.33 -9.92
N VAL A 287 23.88 -1.52 -9.79
CA VAL A 287 24.00 -0.40 -8.85
C VAL A 287 24.18 0.89 -9.63
N VAL A 288 23.34 1.86 -9.36
CA VAL A 288 23.44 3.21 -9.93
C VAL A 288 23.65 4.20 -8.79
N ARG A 289 24.73 5.00 -8.87
CA ARG A 289 25.05 6.07 -7.93
C ARG A 289 25.04 7.41 -8.64
N PHE A 290 24.31 8.36 -8.11
CA PHE A 290 24.19 9.71 -8.68
C PHE A 290 24.21 10.79 -7.61
N GLN A 291 24.67 11.99 -7.98
CA GLN A 291 24.72 13.13 -7.08
C GLN A 291 23.37 13.86 -7.01
N LEU A 292 22.96 14.22 -5.81
CA LEU A 292 21.81 15.06 -5.55
C LEU A 292 22.18 16.55 -5.61
N LYS A 293 21.17 17.43 -5.67
CA LYS A 293 21.38 18.89 -5.74
C LYS A 293 22.12 19.48 -4.55
N ASP A 294 22.08 18.83 -3.40
CA ASP A 294 22.77 19.24 -2.16
C ASP A 294 24.22 18.70 -2.09
N GLY A 295 24.69 18.07 -3.15
CA GLY A 295 26.03 17.48 -3.21
C GLY A 295 26.15 16.08 -2.60
N SER A 296 25.13 15.58 -1.91
CA SER A 296 25.11 14.21 -1.40
C SER A 296 24.89 13.19 -2.51
N TYR A 297 25.15 11.92 -2.23
CA TYR A 297 24.95 10.84 -3.19
C TYR A 297 23.78 9.94 -2.80
N GLU A 298 23.05 9.47 -3.81
CA GLU A 298 22.03 8.45 -3.67
C GLU A 298 22.41 7.22 -4.48
N CYS A 299 22.23 6.04 -3.89
CA CYS A 299 22.48 4.75 -4.53
C CYS A 299 21.17 3.97 -4.69
N LEU A 300 20.95 3.45 -5.88
CA LEU A 300 19.84 2.55 -6.22
C LEU A 300 20.40 1.20 -6.66
N ILE A 301 19.72 0.13 -6.27
CA ILE A 301 19.97 -1.22 -6.80
C ILE A 301 18.77 -1.71 -7.58
N THR A 302 19.02 -2.49 -8.63
CA THR A 302 17.96 -2.97 -9.53
C THR A 302 18.38 -4.24 -10.28
N ASN A 303 17.40 -4.98 -10.81
CA ASN A 303 17.60 -6.02 -11.82
C ASN A 303 17.08 -5.60 -13.22
N LEU A 304 16.81 -4.31 -13.42
CA LEU A 304 16.46 -3.76 -14.73
C LEU A 304 17.69 -3.64 -15.61
N ASN A 305 17.51 -3.94 -16.91
CA ASN A 305 18.60 -3.84 -17.88
C ASN A 305 18.91 -2.37 -18.22
N GLU A 306 20.18 -2.04 -18.40
CA GLU A 306 20.66 -0.72 -18.81
C GLU A 306 20.16 -0.28 -20.19
N ASP A 307 20.03 -1.21 -21.12
CA ASP A 307 19.51 -0.94 -22.47
C ASP A 307 18.03 -0.54 -22.46
N GLU A 308 17.26 -1.09 -21.49
CA GLU A 308 15.85 -0.76 -21.34
C GLU A 308 15.64 0.46 -20.44
N PHE A 309 16.39 0.56 -19.34
CA PHE A 309 16.25 1.63 -18.33
C PHE A 309 17.60 2.30 -18.05
N THR A 310 17.75 3.55 -18.50
CA THR A 310 18.94 4.36 -18.22
C THR A 310 18.99 4.76 -16.72
N SER A 311 20.17 5.24 -16.26
CA SER A 311 20.32 5.77 -14.90
C SER A 311 19.34 6.91 -14.61
N ASP A 312 19.02 7.77 -15.59
CA ASP A 312 18.04 8.84 -15.45
C ASP A 312 16.60 8.29 -15.35
N ASP A 313 16.30 7.20 -16.04
CA ASP A 313 15.02 6.52 -15.88
C ASP A 313 14.85 6.00 -14.46
N LEU A 314 15.88 5.37 -13.88
CA LEU A 314 15.86 4.87 -12.51
C LEU A 314 15.68 6.00 -11.49
N LYS A 315 16.33 7.14 -11.64
CA LYS A 315 16.11 8.36 -10.83
C LYS A 315 14.65 8.80 -10.86
N ARG A 316 14.03 8.83 -12.07
CA ARG A 316 12.63 9.21 -12.25
C ARG A 316 11.68 8.21 -11.63
N LEU A 317 11.92 6.90 -11.81
CA LEU A 317 11.14 5.83 -11.19
C LEU A 317 11.16 5.94 -9.67
N TYR A 318 12.34 6.08 -9.10
CA TYR A 318 12.50 6.16 -7.65
C TYR A 318 11.84 7.42 -7.06
N LYS A 319 11.90 8.55 -7.76
CA LYS A 319 11.21 9.79 -7.35
C LYS A 319 9.69 9.60 -7.24
N LEU A 320 9.09 8.78 -8.10
CA LEU A 320 7.66 8.50 -8.06
C LEU A 320 7.25 7.68 -6.83
N ARG A 321 8.16 6.93 -6.21
CA ARG A 321 7.91 6.20 -4.95
C ARG A 321 7.27 7.08 -3.88
N TRP A 322 7.64 8.38 -3.82
CA TRP A 322 7.09 9.32 -2.84
C TRP A 322 5.57 9.46 -2.87
N GLN A 323 4.93 8.99 -3.93
CA GLN A 323 3.46 8.99 -4.04
C GLN A 323 2.79 8.14 -2.94
N ILE A 324 3.42 7.05 -2.49
CA ILE A 324 2.87 6.21 -1.41
C ILE A 324 2.80 6.98 -0.08
N GLU A 325 3.80 7.79 0.26
CA GLU A 325 3.78 8.63 1.47
C GLU A 325 2.65 9.67 1.43
N THR A 326 2.42 10.24 0.23
CA THR A 326 1.29 11.14 -0.02
C THR A 326 -0.05 10.40 0.09
N SER A 327 -0.11 9.16 -0.40
CA SER A 327 -1.32 8.33 -0.33
C SER A 327 -1.68 7.97 1.12
N PHE A 328 -0.70 7.60 1.96
CA PHE A 328 -0.92 7.37 3.39
C PHE A 328 -1.48 8.61 4.10
N ARG A 329 -1.00 9.81 3.75
CA ARG A 329 -1.55 11.06 4.28
C ARG A 329 -3.03 11.23 3.90
N LYS A 330 -3.38 11.00 2.64
CA LYS A 330 -4.77 11.04 2.17
C LYS A 330 -5.63 9.97 2.85
N LEU A 331 -5.12 8.75 2.98
CA LEU A 331 -5.82 7.64 3.64
C LEU A 331 -6.08 7.96 5.12
N LYS A 332 -5.09 8.48 5.85
CA LYS A 332 -5.21 8.82 7.27
C LYS A 332 -6.15 10.00 7.51
N TYR A 333 -6.03 11.07 6.75
CA TYR A 333 -6.69 12.34 7.06
C TYR A 333 -7.90 12.67 6.19
N THR A 334 -7.90 12.31 4.90
CA THR A 334 -9.03 12.58 4.01
C THR A 334 -10.08 11.47 4.07
N ILE A 335 -9.63 10.21 4.04
CA ILE A 335 -10.52 9.04 4.16
C ILE A 335 -10.90 8.80 5.63
N GLY A 336 -10.01 9.13 6.58
CA GLY A 336 -10.26 9.07 8.01
C GLY A 336 -9.77 7.80 8.70
N LEU A 337 -8.67 7.18 8.21
CA LEU A 337 -8.10 5.96 8.80
C LEU A 337 -7.65 6.12 10.26
N THR A 338 -7.53 7.34 10.78
CA THR A 338 -7.20 7.60 12.19
C THR A 338 -8.39 7.54 13.14
N ASN A 339 -9.62 7.38 12.61
CA ASN A 339 -10.85 7.34 13.40
C ASN A 339 -11.52 5.99 13.22
N PHE A 340 -11.71 5.25 14.30
CA PHE A 340 -12.34 3.94 14.31
C PHE A 340 -13.64 3.94 15.09
N HIS A 341 -14.58 3.08 14.70
CA HIS A 341 -15.88 2.90 15.35
C HIS A 341 -15.89 1.72 16.33
N SER A 342 -14.75 1.07 16.53
CA SER A 342 -14.65 -0.07 17.44
C SER A 342 -13.26 -0.14 18.08
N ARG A 343 -13.22 -0.84 19.23
CA ARG A 343 -11.96 -1.22 19.90
C ARG A 343 -11.55 -2.66 19.57
N LYS A 344 -12.47 -3.48 19.03
CA LYS A 344 -12.20 -4.88 18.69
C LYS A 344 -11.23 -4.98 17.50
N ARG A 345 -10.18 -5.81 17.62
CA ARG A 345 -9.10 -5.95 16.63
C ARG A 345 -9.60 -6.28 15.23
N ASP A 346 -10.50 -7.27 15.12
CA ASP A 346 -11.04 -7.68 13.83
C ASP A 346 -11.86 -6.57 13.17
N PHE A 347 -12.62 -5.80 13.96
CA PHE A 347 -13.38 -4.67 13.45
C PHE A 347 -12.46 -3.54 12.98
N ILE A 348 -11.37 -3.30 13.70
CA ILE A 348 -10.34 -2.32 13.27
C ILE A 348 -9.70 -2.78 11.94
N LYS A 349 -9.33 -4.06 11.81
CA LYS A 349 -8.81 -4.61 10.55
C LYS A 349 -9.81 -4.46 9.41
N GLN A 350 -11.08 -4.82 9.63
CA GLN A 350 -12.14 -4.59 8.64
C GLN A 350 -12.21 -3.11 8.24
N GLU A 351 -12.18 -2.17 9.20
CA GLU A 351 -12.22 -0.74 8.90
C GLU A 351 -11.00 -0.26 8.11
N ILE A 352 -9.82 -0.80 8.36
CA ILE A 352 -8.63 -0.51 7.56
C ILE A 352 -8.87 -0.91 6.09
N PHE A 353 -9.31 -2.15 5.84
CA PHE A 353 -9.61 -2.63 4.49
C PHE A 353 -10.71 -1.80 3.82
N PHE A 354 -11.80 -1.46 4.53
CA PHE A 354 -12.86 -0.62 3.98
C PHE A 354 -12.38 0.78 3.59
N ARG A 355 -11.53 1.39 4.39
CA ARG A 355 -10.92 2.68 4.07
C ARG A 355 -10.05 2.62 2.82
N VAL A 356 -9.33 1.52 2.63
CA VAL A 356 -8.51 1.29 1.43
C VAL A 356 -9.39 1.04 0.20
N ILE A 357 -10.47 0.24 0.32
CA ILE A 357 -11.45 0.05 -0.77
C ILE A 357 -12.04 1.40 -1.18
N PHE A 358 -12.45 2.23 -0.22
CA PHE A 358 -13.03 3.54 -0.51
C PHE A 358 -12.00 4.52 -1.09
N TYR A 359 -10.73 4.44 -0.67
CA TYR A 359 -9.64 5.17 -1.29
C TYR A 359 -9.49 4.79 -2.77
N ASN A 360 -9.41 3.49 -3.08
CA ASN A 360 -9.27 2.99 -4.44
C ASN A 360 -10.48 3.38 -5.30
N LEU A 361 -11.70 3.18 -4.79
CA LEU A 361 -12.94 3.63 -5.43
C LEU A 361 -12.86 5.11 -5.83
N SER A 362 -12.46 5.96 -4.87
CA SER A 362 -12.37 7.41 -5.07
C SER A 362 -11.29 7.78 -6.09
N SER A 363 -10.15 7.10 -6.07
CA SER A 363 -9.06 7.32 -7.02
C SER A 363 -9.45 6.90 -8.43
N ILE A 364 -10.05 5.71 -8.59
CA ILE A 364 -10.45 5.17 -9.90
C ILE A 364 -11.51 6.09 -10.55
N ILE A 365 -12.58 6.46 -9.83
CA ILE A 365 -13.61 7.38 -10.35
C ILE A 365 -12.97 8.71 -10.75
N SER A 366 -12.10 9.29 -9.90
CA SER A 366 -11.49 10.58 -10.16
C SER A 366 -10.54 10.58 -11.35
N LEU A 367 -9.75 9.51 -11.53
CA LEU A 367 -8.83 9.36 -12.66
C LEU A 367 -9.58 9.23 -13.99
N ASN A 368 -10.66 8.47 -14.01
CA ASN A 368 -11.47 8.26 -15.20
C ASN A 368 -12.27 9.52 -15.61
N THR A 369 -12.45 10.48 -14.71
CA THR A 369 -13.10 11.78 -15.02
C THR A 369 -12.12 12.83 -15.54
N LYS A 370 -10.81 12.55 -15.59
CA LYS A 370 -9.77 13.49 -16.00
C LYS A 370 -9.92 13.90 -17.47
N THR A 371 -10.00 15.19 -17.72
CA THR A 371 -9.93 15.77 -19.07
C THR A 371 -8.49 15.95 -19.52
N ARG A 372 -8.23 15.85 -20.84
CA ARG A 372 -6.91 16.16 -21.41
C ARG A 372 -6.59 17.65 -21.21
N ASP A 373 -5.37 17.93 -20.72
CA ASP A 373 -4.86 19.28 -20.47
C ASP A 373 -4.46 19.99 -21.78
N LYS A 374 -5.39 20.16 -22.73
CA LYS A 374 -5.10 20.91 -23.97
C LYS A 374 -4.94 22.40 -23.66
N GLY A 375 -3.73 22.93 -23.89
CA GLY A 375 -3.46 24.39 -23.90
C GLY A 375 -3.32 25.07 -22.53
N LYS A 376 -3.21 24.36 -21.41
CA LYS A 376 -3.03 24.96 -20.07
C LYS A 376 -1.55 25.03 -19.66
N LYS A 377 -1.16 26.15 -19.02
CA LYS A 377 0.21 26.44 -18.53
C LYS A 377 0.72 25.38 -17.54
N HIS A 378 -0.16 24.72 -16.79
CA HIS A 378 0.19 23.67 -15.82
C HIS A 378 -0.69 22.43 -16.04
N ARG A 379 -0.11 21.23 -15.86
CA ARG A 379 -0.89 20.00 -15.75
C ARG A 379 -1.86 20.13 -14.58
N LEU A 380 -3.08 19.66 -14.77
CA LEU A 380 -4.11 19.68 -13.73
C LEU A 380 -4.25 18.30 -13.09
N SER A 381 -4.54 18.29 -11.78
CA SER A 381 -4.93 17.12 -11.02
C SER A 381 -6.29 17.32 -10.40
N PHE A 382 -6.99 16.25 -10.09
CA PHE A 382 -8.24 16.34 -9.33
C PHE A 382 -7.96 16.70 -7.86
N ASN A 383 -8.88 17.45 -7.27
CA ASN A 383 -8.89 17.72 -5.84
C ASN A 383 -9.44 16.49 -5.11
N PHE A 384 -8.54 15.66 -4.58
CA PHE A 384 -8.92 14.38 -3.94
C PHE A 384 -9.93 14.56 -2.80
N THR A 385 -9.79 15.59 -1.97
CA THR A 385 -10.70 15.84 -0.85
C THR A 385 -12.12 16.16 -1.34
N LEU A 386 -12.26 17.03 -2.34
CA LEU A 386 -13.56 17.33 -2.92
C LEU A 386 -14.14 16.15 -3.70
N ALA A 387 -13.30 15.36 -4.38
CA ALA A 387 -13.74 14.14 -5.05
C ALA A 387 -14.33 13.14 -4.05
N VAL A 388 -13.64 12.86 -2.94
CA VAL A 388 -14.13 12.01 -1.85
C VAL A 388 -15.49 12.47 -1.33
N THR A 389 -15.66 13.78 -1.06
CA THR A 389 -16.94 14.35 -0.61
C THR A 389 -18.05 14.12 -1.63
N ASN A 390 -17.81 14.41 -2.90
CA ASN A 390 -18.84 14.25 -3.94
C ASN A 390 -19.15 12.76 -4.22
N ILE A 391 -18.18 11.87 -4.17
CA ILE A 391 -18.38 10.43 -4.31
C ILE A 391 -19.26 9.89 -3.16
N ARG A 392 -19.10 10.37 -1.94
CA ARG A 392 -20.01 10.00 -0.84
C ARG A 392 -21.45 10.44 -1.10
N LEU A 393 -21.65 11.65 -1.61
CA LEU A 393 -22.98 12.12 -2.00
C LEU A 393 -23.59 11.27 -3.13
N TYR A 394 -22.78 10.85 -4.08
CA TYR A 394 -23.20 9.96 -5.16
C TYR A 394 -23.58 8.56 -4.65
N LEU A 395 -22.79 7.97 -3.74
CA LEU A 395 -23.11 6.68 -3.11
C LEU A 395 -24.42 6.74 -2.33
N ARG A 396 -24.78 7.89 -1.77
CA ARG A 396 -26.04 8.16 -1.07
C ARG A 396 -27.18 8.52 -2.02
N LYS A 397 -26.96 8.47 -3.34
CA LYS A 397 -27.95 8.87 -4.37
C LYS A 397 -28.41 10.32 -4.27
N ILE A 398 -27.63 11.21 -3.65
CA ILE A 398 -27.89 12.65 -3.59
C ILE A 398 -27.44 13.32 -4.89
N LEU A 399 -26.38 12.80 -5.52
CA LEU A 399 -25.89 13.23 -6.83
C LEU A 399 -26.12 12.09 -7.83
N ASN A 400 -26.44 12.45 -9.07
CA ASN A 400 -26.36 11.53 -10.20
C ASN A 400 -24.93 11.52 -10.78
N GLU A 401 -24.66 10.61 -11.72
CA GLU A 401 -23.36 10.42 -12.35
C GLU A 401 -22.85 11.68 -13.05
N ASN A 402 -23.71 12.37 -13.82
CA ASN A 402 -23.35 13.57 -14.56
C ASN A 402 -22.96 14.74 -13.62
N GLU A 403 -23.70 14.89 -12.52
CA GLU A 403 -23.39 15.88 -11.49
C GLU A 403 -22.07 15.60 -10.79
N LEU A 404 -21.80 14.33 -10.45
CA LEU A 404 -20.53 13.91 -9.87
C LEU A 404 -19.36 14.25 -10.79
N ILE A 405 -19.43 13.84 -12.06
CA ILE A 405 -18.40 14.09 -13.07
C ILE A 405 -18.19 15.61 -13.24
N HIS A 406 -19.27 16.38 -13.35
CA HIS A 406 -19.21 17.84 -13.47
C HIS A 406 -18.48 18.47 -12.29
N ARG A 407 -18.82 18.08 -11.05
CA ARG A 407 -18.21 18.66 -9.84
C ARG A 407 -16.72 18.29 -9.72
N ILE A 408 -16.32 17.07 -10.05
CA ILE A 408 -14.90 16.68 -10.05
C ILE A 408 -14.11 17.48 -11.08
N LYS A 409 -14.65 17.68 -12.29
CA LYS A 409 -14.00 18.45 -13.37
C LYS A 409 -13.90 19.95 -13.07
N LYS A 410 -14.87 20.49 -12.35
CA LYS A 410 -14.91 21.93 -12.01
C LYS A 410 -13.79 22.35 -11.07
N TYR A 411 -13.37 21.50 -10.15
CA TYR A 411 -12.44 21.83 -9.06
C TYR A 411 -11.07 21.17 -9.20
N LEU A 412 -10.52 21.17 -10.42
CA LEU A 412 -9.15 20.72 -10.67
C LEU A 412 -8.13 21.68 -10.07
N ILE A 413 -7.01 21.14 -9.61
CA ILE A 413 -5.90 21.88 -9.01
C ILE A 413 -4.64 21.80 -9.89
N PRO A 414 -3.84 22.89 -10.04
CA PRO A 414 -2.62 22.84 -10.81
C PRO A 414 -1.52 22.04 -10.11
N ILE A 415 -0.87 21.15 -10.86
CA ILE A 415 0.35 20.44 -10.41
C ILE A 415 1.53 21.39 -10.55
N ARG A 416 2.17 21.74 -9.43
CA ARG A 416 3.37 22.56 -9.39
C ARG A 416 4.58 21.67 -9.07
N SER A 417 5.31 21.24 -10.11
CA SER A 417 6.35 20.22 -10.05
C SER A 417 7.60 20.61 -9.24
N ASP A 418 7.86 21.93 -9.06
CA ASP A 418 9.16 22.40 -8.56
C ASP A 418 9.13 22.95 -7.13
N ARG A 419 8.03 22.74 -6.40
CA ARG A 419 7.95 23.13 -5.00
C ARG A 419 8.47 22.01 -4.10
N SER A 420 9.65 22.19 -3.56
CA SER A 420 10.15 21.42 -2.40
C SER A 420 10.09 22.31 -1.15
N TYR A 421 9.54 21.80 -0.07
CA TYR A 421 9.60 22.45 1.23
C TYR A 421 10.55 21.66 2.12
N PRO A 422 11.41 22.33 2.91
CA PRO A 422 12.25 21.64 3.89
C PRO A 422 11.37 20.81 4.83
N ARG A 423 11.78 19.58 5.11
CA ARG A 423 11.06 18.67 6.00
C ARG A 423 11.13 19.20 7.42
N ASN A 424 10.03 19.65 7.96
CA ASN A 424 9.92 20.01 9.37
C ASN A 424 9.80 18.71 10.18
N VAL A 425 10.91 18.15 10.62
CA VAL A 425 10.96 16.93 11.45
C VAL A 425 10.57 17.31 12.88
N LYS A 426 9.26 17.42 13.13
CA LYS A 426 8.77 17.44 14.51
C LYS A 426 8.67 16.00 15.00
N PRO A 427 9.09 15.70 16.25
CA PRO A 427 8.82 14.39 16.84
C PRO A 427 7.30 14.17 16.80
N GLN A 428 6.89 13.01 16.25
CA GLN A 428 5.47 12.66 16.25
C GLN A 428 5.02 12.51 17.71
N SER A 429 4.14 13.41 18.16
CA SER A 429 3.41 13.16 19.39
C SER A 429 2.62 11.88 19.24
N VAL A 430 2.61 11.05 20.27
CA VAL A 430 1.71 9.88 20.33
C VAL A 430 0.29 10.40 20.20
N LYS A 431 -0.31 10.21 19.03
CA LYS A 431 -1.72 10.56 18.83
C LYS A 431 -2.54 9.54 19.55
N SER A 432 -3.38 10.01 20.46
CA SER A 432 -4.37 9.16 21.12
C SER A 432 -5.25 8.46 20.08
N PHE A 433 -5.69 7.25 20.41
CA PHE A 433 -6.70 6.52 19.64
C PHE A 433 -8.03 7.30 19.63
N ASN A 434 -8.55 7.59 18.45
CA ASN A 434 -9.83 8.26 18.27
C ASN A 434 -10.93 7.23 18.07
N ASN A 435 -11.73 7.00 19.13
CA ASN A 435 -12.92 6.15 19.07
C ASN A 435 -14.15 7.00 18.71
N ARG A 436 -14.92 6.54 17.73
CA ARG A 436 -16.17 7.17 17.24
C ARG A 436 -17.38 6.27 17.47
N ALA A 437 -17.37 5.49 18.53
CA ALA A 437 -18.45 4.52 18.82
C ALA A 437 -19.79 5.15 19.18
N ALA A 438 -19.82 6.32 19.77
CA ALA A 438 -21.06 6.99 20.19
C ALA A 438 -21.24 8.36 19.52
#